data_28c50baad3422a5da8340520d87d804d
#
_entry.id   28c50baad3422a5da8340520d87d804d
#
_cell.length_a   1.000
_cell.length_b   1.000
_cell.length_c   1.000
_cell.angle_alpha   90.00
_cell.angle_beta   90.00
_cell.angle_gamma   90.00
#
_symmetry.space_group_name_H-M   'P 1'
#
loop_
_entity.id
_entity.type
_entity.pdbx_description
1 polymer ?
#
loop_
_entity_poly.entity_id
_entity_poly.type
_entity_poly.pdbx_seq_one_letter_code
_entity_poly.pdbx_strand_id
1 'polypeptide(L)'
;MISFFGKQRKLAMVVAGALALASAGAYAQQGEGNQGNQDNQGNHGDHGRRVVKHVLLLSIDGLHEQDLARCIGANTCPNVAALAQSGVTYANAHTPGLSDSFPGLAALLTGGSPKTAGLFYDVSYDRTLYAPTDTTCSGQQGWNVVFDETTGIDAMNGGKLKNINGGGAFNPQAIPNALLNGKCVPVYPHNYVKTNTVFEAVKAAIPNARTAWADKHAWGYDWVNGPSGNGVDDLMRTEINSIDPVTNSDYTDVYSHTAQFDNLHVQALINQIDGKDSTGKAASVPTVFGADFQTLSVAQKALVTKGGGYMDANFTPNGQVANAITYVDNSIGRIVDELKQQHLYSSTAVIVTAKHGQSPTDSTKLVKNGDTLTALLEQNNYLDQNGNFGQNNTKSGNLNDGTGLVNTGFVQTDDVGLIWLRDRKQRTAVVQTLKANLGCNAPGICADGPQAYILYGSALADRFGDPANGRTPDIIVQPNPGVIYTASKKKDEEHGGNAPDDNHLGLLVSYPGLHRARTVNDYVGTKQVAPTILGLLGVDPDLLHAVVVEHTRVLPGLGIER
;
A
#
# COMPACT_ATOMS: atom_id res chain seq x y z
N MET A 1 -9.27 62.51 29.04
CA MET A 1 -10.06 62.31 30.27
C MET A 1 -10.59 60.89 30.26
N ILE A 2 -10.17 60.14 31.29
CA ILE A 2 -10.73 58.90 31.79
C ILE A 2 -10.55 57.61 30.97
N SER A 3 -9.60 56.89 31.45
CA SER A 3 -9.26 55.49 31.48
C SER A 3 -10.44 54.56 31.84
N PHE A 4 -10.48 53.34 31.23
CA PHE A 4 -10.86 52.15 31.99
C PHE A 4 -10.12 50.91 31.44
N PHE A 5 -9.38 50.28 32.34
CA PHE A 5 -8.68 49.01 32.19
C PHE A 5 -9.64 47.83 32.21
N GLY A 6 -9.47 46.86 31.31
CA GLY A 6 -10.10 45.55 31.37
C GLY A 6 -9.06 44.46 31.08
N LYS A 7 -8.57 43.82 32.15
CA LYS A 7 -7.67 42.66 32.09
C LYS A 7 -8.40 41.43 31.52
N GLN A 8 -7.91 40.87 30.44
CA GLN A 8 -8.23 39.48 30.08
C GLN A 8 -7.05 38.58 30.40
N ARG A 9 -7.32 37.55 31.19
CA ARG A 9 -6.38 36.51 31.60
C ARG A 9 -6.18 35.52 30.44
N LYS A 10 -4.92 35.35 30.06
CA LYS A 10 -4.49 34.22 29.21
C LYS A 10 -4.47 32.96 30.06
N LEU A 11 -5.22 31.95 29.65
CA LEU A 11 -5.11 30.59 30.16
C LEU A 11 -4.13 29.83 29.25
N ALA A 12 -2.93 29.59 29.72
CA ALA A 12 -1.97 28.70 29.08
C ALA A 12 -2.20 27.30 29.61
N MET A 13 -2.58 26.38 28.72
CA MET A 13 -2.63 24.93 29.02
C MET A 13 -1.25 24.35 28.67
N VAL A 14 -0.48 24.08 29.70
CA VAL A 14 0.75 23.27 29.60
C VAL A 14 0.35 21.80 29.74
N VAL A 15 0.55 21.01 28.70
CA VAL A 15 0.51 19.55 28.80
C VAL A 15 1.93 19.07 29.04
N ALA A 16 2.24 18.75 30.28
CA ALA A 16 3.48 18.08 30.65
C ALA A 16 3.27 16.56 30.55
N GLY A 17 4.02 15.91 29.67
CA GLY A 17 4.13 14.46 29.63
C GLY A 17 5.06 13.99 30.75
N ALA A 18 4.54 13.20 31.68
CA ALA A 18 5.33 12.54 32.71
C ALA A 18 5.67 11.10 32.27
N LEU A 19 6.95 10.80 32.10
CA LEU A 19 7.47 9.44 32.10
C LEU A 19 7.39 8.90 33.54
N ALA A 20 6.67 7.80 33.74
CA ALA A 20 6.73 7.04 34.97
C ALA A 20 7.54 5.75 34.72
N LEU A 21 8.75 5.71 35.26
CA LEU A 21 9.52 4.49 35.49
C LEU A 21 8.93 3.79 36.72
N ALA A 22 8.39 2.61 36.59
CA ALA A 22 8.03 1.76 37.71
C ALA A 22 9.06 0.63 37.86
N SER A 23 9.81 0.68 38.95
CA SER A 23 10.72 -0.36 39.42
C SER A 23 9.97 -1.51 40.05
N ALA A 24 10.33 -2.74 39.67
CA ALA A 24 9.87 -3.98 40.29
C ALA A 24 10.42 -4.15 41.72
N GLY A 25 9.55 -4.34 42.67
CA GLY A 25 9.86 -4.76 44.00
C GLY A 25 9.30 -6.17 44.26
N ALA A 26 10.20 -7.12 44.50
CA ALA A 26 9.87 -8.47 44.92
C ALA A 26 9.41 -8.52 46.38
N TYR A 27 8.30 -9.22 46.65
CA TYR A 27 8.02 -9.73 48.00
C TYR A 27 7.76 -11.22 47.93
N ALA A 28 8.63 -11.96 48.59
CA ALA A 28 8.41 -13.35 48.95
C ALA A 28 7.68 -13.42 50.29
N GLN A 29 6.64 -14.23 50.37
CA GLN A 29 6.13 -14.70 51.69
C GLN A 29 5.77 -16.17 51.60
N GLN A 30 6.41 -16.95 52.45
CA GLN A 30 6.14 -18.34 52.75
C GLN A 30 4.89 -18.44 53.64
N GLY A 31 4.13 -19.51 53.49
CA GLY A 31 3.05 -19.87 54.40
C GLY A 31 2.56 -21.29 54.13
N GLU A 32 2.68 -22.11 55.12
CA GLU A 32 2.59 -23.57 55.23
C GLU A 32 1.21 -24.18 54.88
N GLY A 33 1.29 -25.49 54.62
CA GLY A 33 0.42 -26.48 54.16
C GLY A 33 -0.97 -26.68 54.78
N ASN A 34 -1.79 -27.34 53.98
CA ASN A 34 -2.70 -28.39 54.51
C ASN A 34 -3.04 -29.41 53.41
N GLN A 35 -3.09 -30.68 53.80
CA GLN A 35 -3.41 -31.84 52.97
C GLN A 35 -4.93 -32.00 52.79
N GLY A 36 -5.32 -32.54 51.62
CA GLY A 36 -6.49 -33.40 51.47
C GLY A 36 -7.56 -32.90 50.50
N ASN A 37 -7.56 -33.41 49.26
CA ASN A 37 -8.56 -34.35 48.74
C ASN A 37 -8.30 -34.59 47.23
N GLN A 38 -8.23 -35.86 46.88
CA GLN A 38 -8.28 -36.31 45.49
C GLN A 38 -9.72 -36.12 44.97
N ASP A 39 -9.86 -35.31 43.91
CA ASP A 39 -10.97 -35.42 43.00
C ASP A 39 -10.49 -35.25 41.55
N ASN A 40 -10.89 -36.21 40.81
CA ASN A 40 -10.74 -36.56 39.43
C ASN A 40 -10.88 -35.32 38.48
N GLN A 41 -9.78 -34.65 38.15
CA GLN A 41 -9.77 -33.67 37.07
C GLN A 41 -9.43 -34.34 35.77
N GLY A 42 -10.46 -34.41 34.90
CA GLY A 42 -10.27 -34.82 33.53
C GLY A 42 -9.16 -34.03 32.85
N ASN A 43 -8.26 -34.78 32.27
CA ASN A 43 -7.14 -34.32 31.46
C ASN A 43 -7.69 -33.54 30.23
N HIS A 44 -7.98 -32.25 30.38
CA HIS A 44 -8.08 -31.36 29.26
C HIS A 44 -6.68 -31.20 28.68
N GLY A 45 -6.35 -32.08 27.75
CA GLY A 45 -5.11 -31.99 26.99
C GLY A 45 -4.98 -30.57 26.43
N ASP A 46 -4.01 -29.86 26.93
CA ASP A 46 -3.44 -28.69 26.31
C ASP A 46 -2.92 -29.17 24.93
N HIS A 47 -3.83 -29.11 23.93
CA HIS A 47 -3.43 -29.27 22.54
C HIS A 47 -2.53 -28.07 22.25
N GLY A 48 -1.23 -28.21 22.49
CA GLY A 48 -0.19 -27.23 22.35
C GLY A 48 -0.44 -26.40 21.10
N ARG A 49 -0.92 -25.17 21.31
CA ARG A 49 -1.17 -24.18 20.26
C ARG A 49 0.12 -24.08 19.45
N ARG A 50 0.13 -24.60 18.23
CA ARG A 50 1.32 -24.49 17.37
C ARG A 50 1.65 -23.01 17.24
N VAL A 51 2.80 -22.61 17.75
CA VAL A 51 3.19 -21.22 17.79
C VAL A 51 3.68 -20.82 16.41
N VAL A 52 3.01 -19.87 15.79
CA VAL A 52 3.52 -19.19 14.58
C VAL A 52 4.75 -18.40 15.01
N LYS A 53 5.87 -18.65 14.37
CA LYS A 53 7.15 -17.96 14.60
C LYS A 53 7.49 -16.99 13.49
N HIS A 54 6.97 -17.25 12.32
CA HIS A 54 7.25 -16.50 11.10
C HIS A 54 5.95 -16.20 10.37
N VAL A 55 5.84 -15.01 9.79
CA VAL A 55 4.75 -14.64 8.89
C VAL A 55 5.34 -14.17 7.58
N LEU A 56 4.94 -14.86 6.50
CA LEU A 56 5.28 -14.53 5.12
C LEU A 56 4.07 -13.83 4.48
N LEU A 57 4.23 -12.59 4.06
CA LEU A 57 3.23 -11.81 3.33
C LEU A 57 3.62 -11.70 1.86
N LEU A 58 2.80 -12.24 0.97
CA LEU A 58 2.94 -12.14 -0.47
C LEU A 58 1.86 -11.22 -1.02
N SER A 59 2.26 -10.06 -1.52
CA SER A 59 1.41 -9.09 -2.19
C SER A 59 1.54 -9.27 -3.70
N ILE A 60 0.43 -9.49 -4.39
CA ILE A 60 0.39 -9.71 -5.83
C ILE A 60 -0.43 -8.60 -6.44
N ASP A 61 0.21 -7.59 -7.02
CA ASP A 61 -0.47 -6.44 -7.58
C ASP A 61 -1.43 -6.88 -8.69
N GLY A 62 -2.68 -6.40 -8.60
CA GLY A 62 -3.75 -6.73 -9.52
C GLY A 62 -4.51 -8.03 -9.20
N LEU A 63 -4.20 -8.78 -8.13
CA LEU A 63 -4.88 -10.05 -7.84
C LEU A 63 -6.32 -9.80 -7.35
N HIS A 64 -7.29 -10.03 -8.22
CA HIS A 64 -8.71 -10.01 -7.86
C HIS A 64 -9.11 -11.28 -7.10
N GLU A 65 -10.18 -11.17 -6.30
CA GLU A 65 -10.79 -12.36 -5.68
C GLU A 65 -11.16 -13.40 -6.72
N GLN A 66 -11.73 -12.98 -7.84
CA GLN A 66 -12.20 -13.87 -8.88
C GLN A 66 -11.06 -14.60 -9.61
N ASP A 67 -9.87 -14.01 -9.73
CA ASP A 67 -8.66 -14.69 -10.23
C ASP A 67 -8.27 -15.83 -9.28
N LEU A 68 -8.25 -15.53 -7.97
CA LEU A 68 -7.94 -16.50 -6.94
C LEU A 68 -8.97 -17.64 -6.92
N ALA A 69 -10.26 -17.32 -6.86
CA ALA A 69 -11.34 -18.32 -6.84
C ALA A 69 -11.34 -19.19 -8.08
N ARG A 70 -11.16 -18.59 -9.27
CA ARG A 70 -11.11 -19.30 -10.56
C ARG A 70 -9.93 -20.24 -10.61
N CYS A 71 -8.72 -19.78 -10.31
CA CYS A 71 -7.54 -20.60 -10.45
C CYS A 71 -7.53 -21.79 -9.47
N ILE A 72 -8.03 -21.59 -8.26
CA ILE A 72 -8.24 -22.67 -7.28
C ILE A 72 -9.31 -23.66 -7.81
N GLY A 73 -10.47 -23.15 -8.23
CA GLY A 73 -11.59 -23.97 -8.70
C GLY A 73 -11.28 -24.77 -9.97
N ALA A 74 -10.50 -24.21 -10.89
CA ALA A 74 -10.05 -24.86 -12.11
C ALA A 74 -8.77 -25.70 -11.92
N ASN A 75 -8.17 -25.68 -10.73
CA ASN A 75 -6.87 -26.31 -10.41
C ASN A 75 -5.73 -25.87 -11.35
N THR A 76 -5.74 -24.60 -11.76
CA THR A 76 -4.68 -24.00 -12.58
C THR A 76 -3.59 -23.33 -11.74
N CYS A 77 -3.79 -23.21 -10.42
CA CYS A 77 -2.80 -22.75 -9.43
C CYS A 77 -2.70 -23.77 -8.28
N PRO A 78 -2.06 -24.94 -8.50
CA PRO A 78 -2.04 -26.04 -7.55
C PRO A 78 -1.35 -25.69 -6.21
N ASN A 79 -0.36 -24.81 -6.22
CA ASN A 79 0.37 -24.41 -5.00
C ASN A 79 -0.49 -23.52 -4.10
N VAL A 80 -1.18 -22.54 -4.69
CA VAL A 80 -2.15 -21.69 -3.97
C VAL A 80 -3.34 -22.53 -3.50
N ALA A 81 -3.84 -23.46 -4.34
CA ALA A 81 -4.91 -24.38 -3.96
C ALA A 81 -4.50 -25.26 -2.76
N ALA A 82 -3.25 -25.71 -2.69
CA ALA A 82 -2.73 -26.47 -1.55
C ALA A 82 -2.71 -25.63 -0.26
N LEU A 83 -2.36 -24.35 -0.34
CA LEU A 83 -2.47 -23.42 0.81
C LEU A 83 -3.93 -23.23 1.24
N ALA A 84 -4.86 -23.12 0.28
CA ALA A 84 -6.29 -22.95 0.57
C ALA A 84 -6.90 -24.19 1.26
N GLN A 85 -6.42 -25.41 0.98
CA GLN A 85 -6.88 -26.64 1.64
C GLN A 85 -6.62 -26.67 3.16
N SER A 86 -5.64 -25.89 3.63
CA SER A 86 -5.29 -25.73 5.05
C SER A 86 -5.35 -24.25 5.48
N GLY A 87 -6.21 -23.48 4.84
CA GLY A 87 -6.28 -22.02 5.03
C GLY A 87 -7.71 -21.49 5.12
N VAL A 88 -7.80 -20.19 5.30
CA VAL A 88 -9.04 -19.39 5.20
C VAL A 88 -8.95 -18.53 3.96
N THR A 89 -9.88 -18.71 3.03
CA THR A 89 -10.08 -17.85 1.86
C THR A 89 -11.18 -16.84 2.15
N TYR A 90 -10.96 -15.59 1.80
CA TYR A 90 -11.92 -14.50 2.04
C TYR A 90 -12.55 -14.09 0.70
N ALA A 91 -13.79 -14.49 0.49
CA ALA A 91 -14.52 -14.24 -0.76
C ALA A 91 -15.05 -12.80 -0.89
N ASN A 92 -14.84 -11.94 0.09
CA ASN A 92 -15.32 -10.56 0.10
C ASN A 92 -14.30 -9.63 0.75
N ALA A 93 -13.04 -9.73 0.28
CA ALA A 93 -11.93 -8.91 0.77
C ALA A 93 -11.77 -7.64 -0.09
N HIS A 94 -11.62 -6.49 0.58
CA HIS A 94 -11.54 -5.21 -0.11
C HIS A 94 -10.40 -4.33 0.43
N THR A 95 -9.79 -3.54 -0.47
CA THR A 95 -8.93 -2.44 -0.03
C THR A 95 -9.74 -1.30 0.60
N PRO A 96 -9.19 -0.52 1.55
CA PRO A 96 -9.98 0.46 2.32
C PRO A 96 -10.25 1.78 1.59
N GLY A 97 -10.14 1.84 0.30
CA GLY A 97 -10.40 3.03 -0.47
C GLY A 97 -9.62 3.06 -1.77
N LEU A 98 -8.84 4.09 -2.02
CA LEU A 98 -8.04 4.22 -3.23
C LEU A 98 -7.19 2.97 -3.47
N SER A 99 -7.34 2.36 -4.63
CA SER A 99 -6.70 1.10 -4.99
C SER A 99 -5.34 1.30 -5.66
N ASP A 100 -4.55 2.19 -5.09
CA ASP A 100 -3.17 2.42 -5.50
C ASP A 100 -2.18 1.64 -4.62
N SER A 101 -0.99 1.41 -5.13
CA SER A 101 0.05 0.63 -4.47
C SER A 101 0.45 1.16 -3.10
N PHE A 102 0.51 2.49 -2.91
CA PHE A 102 0.92 3.09 -1.63
C PHE A 102 -0.15 2.96 -0.55
N PRO A 103 -1.40 3.45 -0.75
CA PRO A 103 -2.45 3.26 0.25
C PRO A 103 -2.82 1.79 0.46
N GLY A 104 -2.77 0.96 -0.60
CA GLY A 104 -3.03 -0.47 -0.49
C GLY A 104 -2.02 -1.20 0.38
N LEU A 105 -0.72 -0.99 0.13
CA LEU A 105 0.32 -1.56 0.99
C LEU A 105 0.29 -0.97 2.41
N ALA A 106 -0.01 0.33 2.55
CA ALA A 106 -0.15 0.95 3.86
C ALA A 106 -1.26 0.27 4.68
N ALA A 107 -2.38 -0.11 4.05
CA ALA A 107 -3.42 -0.88 4.70
C ALA A 107 -2.89 -2.23 5.21
N LEU A 108 -2.14 -2.97 4.38
CA LEU A 108 -1.56 -4.27 4.71
C LEU A 108 -0.53 -4.21 5.85
N LEU A 109 0.23 -3.11 5.95
CA LEU A 109 1.35 -3.00 6.88
C LEU A 109 1.08 -2.17 8.14
N THR A 110 0.05 -1.30 8.12
CA THR A 110 -0.25 -0.42 9.26
C THR A 110 -1.58 -0.73 9.96
N GLY A 111 -2.48 -1.42 9.27
CA GLY A 111 -3.84 -1.66 9.76
C GLY A 111 -4.78 -0.46 9.62
N GLY A 112 -4.38 0.59 8.88
CA GLY A 112 -5.13 1.82 8.68
C GLY A 112 -5.51 2.10 7.22
N SER A 113 -6.44 3.03 7.05
CA SER A 113 -6.82 3.59 5.75
C SER A 113 -5.92 4.79 5.37
N PRO A 114 -6.05 5.34 4.15
CA PRO A 114 -5.35 6.57 3.76
C PRO A 114 -5.55 7.73 4.74
N LYS A 115 -6.73 7.81 5.37
CA LYS A 115 -7.05 8.83 6.39
C LYS A 115 -6.07 8.82 7.57
N THR A 116 -5.71 7.65 8.05
CA THR A 116 -4.82 7.49 9.22
C THR A 116 -3.37 7.35 8.81
N ALA A 117 -3.06 6.58 7.77
CA ALA A 117 -1.70 6.40 7.29
C ALA A 117 -1.13 7.66 6.62
N GLY A 118 -1.99 8.51 6.05
CA GLY A 118 -1.61 9.75 5.37
C GLY A 118 -0.99 9.54 3.99
N LEU A 119 -1.13 8.34 3.42
CA LEU A 119 -0.69 7.97 2.08
C LEU A 119 -1.94 7.81 1.20
N PHE A 120 -2.07 8.67 0.19
CA PHE A 120 -3.25 8.69 -0.69
C PHE A 120 -2.96 8.08 -2.05
N TYR A 121 -1.73 8.23 -2.53
CA TYR A 121 -1.26 7.76 -3.83
C TYR A 121 0.27 7.74 -3.85
N ASP A 122 0.89 7.04 -4.79
CA ASP A 122 2.35 7.08 -5.05
C ASP A 122 2.79 8.48 -5.50
N VAL A 123 1.94 9.17 -6.27
CA VAL A 123 2.10 10.57 -6.65
C VAL A 123 0.96 11.39 -6.06
N SER A 124 1.27 12.31 -5.16
CA SER A 124 0.27 13.12 -4.45
C SER A 124 0.76 14.55 -4.22
N TYR A 125 0.01 15.34 -3.47
CA TYR A 125 0.35 16.72 -3.16
C TYR A 125 0.15 17.01 -1.66
N ASP A 126 1.10 17.68 -1.07
CA ASP A 126 1.01 18.11 0.34
C ASP A 126 1.23 19.62 0.44
N ARG A 127 0.19 20.32 0.91
CA ARG A 127 0.18 21.79 1.08
C ARG A 127 1.05 22.27 2.21
N THR A 128 1.58 21.39 3.04
CA THR A 128 2.40 21.74 4.21
C THR A 128 3.89 21.66 3.94
N LEU A 129 4.27 21.09 2.80
CA LEU A 129 5.66 20.88 2.44
C LEU A 129 6.24 22.05 1.63
N TYR A 130 7.54 22.16 1.66
CA TYR A 130 8.34 23.12 0.91
C TYR A 130 9.15 22.40 -0.16
N ALA A 131 9.55 23.13 -1.20
CA ALA A 131 10.41 22.62 -2.25
C ALA A 131 11.69 21.97 -1.69
N PRO A 132 12.26 20.95 -2.33
CA PRO A 132 13.58 20.39 -1.96
C PRO A 132 14.68 21.45 -1.90
N THR A 133 14.60 22.48 -2.74
CA THR A 133 15.57 23.60 -2.80
C THR A 133 15.38 24.63 -1.69
N ASP A 134 14.23 24.66 -1.01
CA ASP A 134 13.97 25.56 0.12
C ASP A 134 14.43 24.93 1.44
N THR A 135 15.71 24.97 1.69
CA THR A 135 16.34 24.41 2.90
C THR A 135 16.11 25.25 4.16
N THR A 136 15.41 26.36 4.03
CA THR A 136 15.07 27.28 5.15
C THR A 136 13.61 27.22 5.54
N CYS A 137 12.75 26.59 4.71
CA CYS A 137 11.30 26.56 4.87
C CYS A 137 10.68 27.96 5.04
N SER A 138 11.18 28.93 4.29
CA SER A 138 10.73 30.33 4.31
C SER A 138 9.96 30.74 3.07
N GLY A 139 9.95 29.90 2.05
CA GLY A 139 9.23 30.11 0.80
C GLY A 139 7.75 29.73 0.88
N GLN A 140 7.15 29.49 -0.26
CA GLN A 140 5.76 29.05 -0.35
C GLN A 140 5.64 27.55 -0.03
N GLN A 141 4.59 27.20 0.69
CA GLN A 141 4.17 25.83 0.94
C GLN A 141 3.34 25.27 -0.21
N GLY A 142 3.37 23.96 -0.34
CA GLY A 142 2.67 23.19 -1.35
C GLY A 142 3.66 22.55 -2.32
N TRP A 143 3.82 21.24 -2.23
CA TRP A 143 4.77 20.49 -3.04
C TRP A 143 4.23 19.12 -3.44
N ASN A 144 4.64 18.66 -4.61
CA ASN A 144 4.34 17.31 -5.05
C ASN A 144 5.12 16.30 -4.21
N VAL A 145 4.46 15.23 -3.83
CA VAL A 145 5.06 14.08 -3.15
C VAL A 145 5.06 12.93 -4.13
N VAL A 146 6.25 12.60 -4.63
CA VAL A 146 6.45 11.55 -5.63
C VAL A 146 7.42 10.54 -5.04
N PHE A 147 6.91 9.40 -4.60
CA PHE A 147 7.68 8.34 -3.98
C PHE A 147 7.73 7.08 -4.85
N ASP A 148 7.85 7.27 -6.13
CA ASP A 148 8.04 6.23 -7.12
C ASP A 148 9.51 6.11 -7.57
N GLU A 149 9.75 5.77 -8.84
CA GLU A 149 11.08 5.65 -9.45
C GLU A 149 11.93 6.90 -9.37
N THR A 150 11.32 8.09 -9.21
CA THR A 150 12.07 9.37 -9.15
C THR A 150 12.75 9.60 -7.81
N THR A 151 12.41 8.84 -6.80
CA THR A 151 12.97 8.96 -5.45
C THR A 151 14.42 8.49 -5.38
N GLY A 152 14.86 7.62 -6.30
CA GLY A 152 16.26 7.21 -6.45
C GLY A 152 17.11 8.23 -7.18
N ILE A 153 18.41 8.34 -6.83
CA ILE A 153 19.31 9.37 -7.38
C ILE A 153 19.57 9.23 -8.88
N ASP A 154 19.53 8.00 -9.40
CA ASP A 154 19.69 7.72 -10.83
C ASP A 154 18.40 7.87 -11.64
N ALA A 155 17.33 8.41 -11.02
CA ALA A 155 16.09 8.70 -11.72
C ALA A 155 16.36 9.53 -12.98
N MET A 156 15.94 9.01 -14.12
CA MET A 156 16.18 9.64 -15.40
C MET A 156 14.87 10.21 -15.94
N ASN A 157 14.89 11.47 -16.32
CA ASN A 157 13.76 12.17 -16.91
C ASN A 157 13.19 11.40 -18.12
N GLY A 158 12.13 10.63 -17.91
CA GLY A 158 11.43 9.88 -18.96
C GLY A 158 12.15 8.68 -19.55
N GLY A 159 13.30 8.27 -19.01
CA GLY A 159 14.06 7.09 -19.43
C GLY A 159 13.98 5.95 -18.41
N LYS A 160 14.43 4.76 -18.83
CA LYS A 160 14.61 3.62 -17.94
C LYS A 160 15.92 3.73 -17.19
N LEU A 161 15.91 3.39 -15.90
CA LEU A 161 17.11 3.39 -15.08
C LEU A 161 18.08 2.29 -15.55
N LYS A 162 19.38 2.60 -15.51
CA LYS A 162 20.43 1.62 -15.77
C LYS A 162 20.88 0.90 -14.50
N ASN A 163 20.49 1.41 -13.35
CA ASN A 163 20.85 0.90 -12.04
C ASN A 163 19.59 0.38 -11.33
N ILE A 164 19.50 -0.93 -11.21
CA ILE A 164 18.33 -1.61 -10.64
C ILE A 164 18.01 -1.22 -9.19
N ASN A 165 18.96 -0.68 -8.45
CA ASN A 165 18.75 -0.21 -7.08
C ASN A 165 18.46 1.29 -6.99
N GLY A 166 18.09 1.94 -8.07
CA GLY A 166 17.80 3.37 -8.12
C GLY A 166 19.00 4.27 -7.79
N GLY A 167 20.23 3.80 -8.03
CA GLY A 167 21.45 4.55 -7.77
C GLY A 167 22.02 4.42 -6.35
N GLY A 168 21.38 3.66 -5.49
CA GLY A 168 21.87 3.37 -4.14
C GLY A 168 21.73 4.52 -3.13
N ALA A 169 21.00 5.60 -3.47
CA ALA A 169 20.75 6.75 -2.60
C ALA A 169 19.44 7.47 -2.94
N PHE A 170 18.93 8.27 -1.99
CA PHE A 170 17.83 9.19 -2.27
C PHE A 170 18.27 10.30 -3.23
N ASN A 171 17.37 10.66 -4.14
CA ASN A 171 17.50 11.83 -4.98
C ASN A 171 17.15 13.10 -4.16
N PRO A 172 18.10 14.00 -3.87
CA PRO A 172 17.82 15.20 -3.08
C PRO A 172 16.76 16.10 -3.70
N GLN A 173 16.58 16.07 -5.03
CA GLN A 173 15.57 16.88 -5.73
C GLN A 173 14.16 16.31 -5.60
N ALA A 174 14.02 15.05 -5.22
CA ALA A 174 12.73 14.41 -4.96
C ALA A 174 12.28 14.50 -3.50
N ILE A 175 13.16 14.92 -2.57
CA ILE A 175 12.88 14.95 -1.13
C ILE A 175 12.45 16.37 -0.70
N PRO A 176 11.16 16.61 -0.46
CA PRO A 176 10.66 17.90 0.02
C PRO A 176 11.10 18.19 1.44
N ASN A 177 10.93 19.44 1.88
CA ASN A 177 11.23 19.87 3.24
C ASN A 177 9.95 20.18 4.03
N ALA A 178 10.03 20.06 5.36
CA ALA A 178 8.99 20.49 6.29
C ALA A 178 9.56 21.30 7.45
N LEU A 179 8.77 22.22 7.98
CA LEU A 179 9.11 22.98 9.18
C LEU A 179 8.65 22.19 10.42
N LEU A 180 9.57 21.51 11.09
CA LEU A 180 9.30 20.75 12.31
C LEU A 180 10.00 21.41 13.51
N ASN A 181 9.22 21.81 14.52
CA ASN A 181 9.74 22.45 15.74
C ASN A 181 10.67 23.65 15.45
N GLY A 182 10.32 24.44 14.43
CA GLY A 182 11.10 25.62 14.01
C GLY A 182 12.36 25.29 13.19
N LYS A 183 12.58 24.05 12.81
CA LYS A 183 13.70 23.62 11.94
C LYS A 183 13.16 23.14 10.61
N CYS A 184 13.81 23.53 9.54
CA CYS A 184 13.56 23.01 8.21
C CYS A 184 14.30 21.68 8.07
N VAL A 185 13.56 20.60 7.77
CA VAL A 185 14.11 19.24 7.70
C VAL A 185 13.60 18.53 6.44
N PRO A 186 14.41 17.68 5.81
CA PRO A 186 13.96 16.86 4.69
C PRO A 186 12.91 15.83 5.15
N VAL A 187 11.92 15.57 4.29
CA VAL A 187 10.86 14.59 4.52
C VAL A 187 11.11 13.40 3.62
N TYR A 188 11.79 12.42 4.16
CA TYR A 188 11.98 11.13 3.48
C TYR A 188 10.67 10.31 3.47
N PRO A 189 10.51 9.29 2.61
CA PRO A 189 9.29 8.49 2.57
C PRO A 189 8.91 7.90 3.94
N HIS A 190 9.87 7.39 4.72
CA HIS A 190 9.61 6.88 6.07
C HIS A 190 9.13 7.96 7.06
N ASN A 191 9.51 9.24 6.87
CA ASN A 191 9.00 10.35 7.69
C ASN A 191 7.63 10.85 7.21
N TYR A 192 7.21 10.45 6.00
CA TYR A 192 5.94 10.89 5.44
C TYR A 192 4.77 10.03 5.92
N VAL A 193 4.96 8.73 6.14
CA VAL A 193 3.92 7.89 6.73
C VAL A 193 3.61 8.34 8.17
N LYS A 194 2.31 8.45 8.51
CA LYS A 194 1.86 9.03 9.79
C LYS A 194 1.74 8.02 10.94
N THR A 195 1.86 6.74 10.65
CA THR A 195 1.64 5.67 11.63
C THR A 195 2.73 4.62 11.50
N ASN A 196 2.98 3.91 12.60
CA ASN A 196 3.94 2.82 12.62
C ASN A 196 3.47 1.62 11.78
N THR A 197 4.41 0.80 11.38
CA THR A 197 4.18 -0.41 10.59
C THR A 197 4.26 -1.67 11.45
N VAL A 198 3.74 -2.76 10.92
CA VAL A 198 3.84 -4.10 11.54
C VAL A 198 5.30 -4.49 11.82
N PHE A 199 6.25 -4.03 11.00
CA PHE A 199 7.67 -4.27 11.20
C PHE A 199 8.19 -3.61 12.46
N GLU A 200 7.86 -2.34 12.70
CA GLU A 200 8.22 -1.64 13.93
C GLU A 200 7.56 -2.27 15.16
N ALA A 201 6.26 -2.62 15.06
CA ALA A 201 5.52 -3.24 16.14
C ALA A 201 6.11 -4.60 16.56
N VAL A 202 6.47 -5.44 15.58
CA VAL A 202 7.10 -6.75 15.83
C VAL A 202 8.49 -6.58 16.46
N LYS A 203 9.32 -5.66 15.97
CA LYS A 203 10.64 -5.38 16.56
C LYS A 203 10.55 -4.83 17.99
N ALA A 204 9.50 -4.07 18.29
CA ALA A 204 9.27 -3.55 19.65
C ALA A 204 8.80 -4.66 20.61
N ALA A 205 8.03 -5.64 20.14
CA ALA A 205 7.40 -6.65 20.96
C ALA A 205 8.24 -7.93 21.14
N ILE A 206 8.98 -8.33 20.11
CA ILE A 206 9.71 -9.62 20.08
C ILE A 206 11.22 -9.34 20.11
N PRO A 207 11.92 -9.73 21.18
CA PRO A 207 13.37 -9.57 21.25
C PRO A 207 14.09 -10.27 20.10
N ASN A 208 15.01 -9.57 19.46
CA ASN A 208 15.80 -10.06 18.32
C ASN A 208 14.96 -10.43 17.07
N ALA A 209 13.71 -9.98 16.99
CA ALA A 209 12.94 -10.14 15.77
C ALA A 209 13.66 -9.47 14.60
N ARG A 210 13.76 -10.19 13.49
CA ARG A 210 14.26 -9.67 12.23
C ARG A 210 13.09 -9.51 11.26
N THR A 211 13.14 -8.48 10.44
CA THR A 211 12.10 -8.13 9.46
C THR A 211 12.71 -7.96 8.08
N ALA A 212 11.95 -8.29 7.03
CA ALA A 212 12.42 -8.15 5.66
C ALA A 212 11.27 -7.79 4.70
N TRP A 213 11.57 -6.99 3.68
CA TRP A 213 10.61 -6.64 2.64
C TRP A 213 11.31 -6.37 1.30
N ALA A 214 10.64 -6.72 0.20
CA ALA A 214 11.04 -6.37 -1.15
C ALA A 214 9.86 -5.76 -1.92
N ASP A 215 10.08 -4.64 -2.61
CA ASP A 215 9.06 -3.96 -3.40
C ASP A 215 9.64 -3.40 -4.71
N LYS A 216 8.77 -2.82 -5.55
CA LYS A 216 9.06 -2.42 -6.93
C LYS A 216 9.90 -1.14 -7.09
N HIS A 217 9.86 -0.21 -6.13
CA HIS A 217 10.61 1.06 -6.20
C HIS A 217 11.61 1.17 -5.07
N ALA A 218 12.89 1.17 -5.42
CA ALA A 218 14.03 1.06 -4.49
C ALA A 218 13.98 2.02 -3.30
N TRP A 219 13.64 3.29 -3.55
CA TRP A 219 13.69 4.36 -2.55
C TRP A 219 12.31 4.89 -2.20
N GLY A 220 11.33 4.78 -3.09
CA GLY A 220 9.96 5.18 -2.85
C GLY A 220 9.32 4.40 -1.71
N TYR A 221 9.56 3.10 -1.65
CA TYR A 221 9.03 2.22 -0.60
C TYR A 221 9.82 2.26 0.71
N ASP A 222 10.75 3.18 0.87
CA ASP A 222 11.44 3.38 2.15
C ASP A 222 10.46 3.65 3.33
N TRP A 223 9.24 4.11 3.04
CA TRP A 223 8.20 4.34 4.04
C TRP A 223 7.76 3.07 4.80
N VAL A 224 7.99 1.86 4.27
CA VAL A 224 7.69 0.59 4.97
C VAL A 224 8.50 0.44 6.27
N ASN A 225 9.62 1.17 6.39
CA ASN A 225 10.39 1.28 7.63
C ASN A 225 9.61 1.95 8.78
N GLY A 226 8.46 2.58 8.47
CA GLY A 226 7.71 3.38 9.42
C GLY A 226 8.44 4.65 9.85
N PRO A 227 7.81 5.50 10.69
CA PRO A 227 8.35 6.80 11.09
C PRO A 227 9.74 6.77 11.74
N SER A 228 10.15 5.64 12.33
CA SER A 228 11.50 5.48 12.89
C SER A 228 12.59 5.34 11.82
N GLY A 229 12.23 5.01 10.59
CA GLY A 229 13.16 4.68 9.50
C GLY A 229 13.92 3.35 9.69
N ASN A 230 13.55 2.53 10.68
CA ASN A 230 14.28 1.33 11.08
C ASN A 230 13.40 0.10 11.26
N GLY A 231 12.19 0.09 10.71
CA GLY A 231 11.25 -1.03 10.84
C GLY A 231 11.73 -2.29 10.13
N VAL A 232 12.40 -2.17 8.99
CA VAL A 232 12.83 -3.28 8.15
C VAL A 232 14.35 -3.45 8.20
N ASP A 233 14.83 -4.63 8.62
CA ASP A 233 16.26 -4.95 8.73
C ASP A 233 16.89 -5.31 7.38
N ASP A 234 16.10 -5.92 6.50
CA ASP A 234 16.52 -6.34 5.16
C ASP A 234 15.52 -5.81 4.11
N LEU A 235 15.63 -4.52 3.83
CA LEU A 235 14.84 -3.90 2.77
C LEU A 235 15.58 -4.04 1.44
N MET A 236 15.09 -4.96 0.61
CA MET A 236 15.63 -5.14 -0.73
C MET A 236 15.21 -3.96 -1.62
N ARG A 237 16.20 -3.22 -2.10
CA ARG A 237 16.01 -2.03 -2.91
C ARG A 237 16.20 -2.36 -4.38
N THR A 238 15.10 -2.72 -5.05
CA THR A 238 15.06 -2.95 -6.50
C THR A 238 14.15 -1.94 -7.17
N GLU A 239 14.49 -1.53 -8.39
CA GLU A 239 13.74 -0.55 -9.19
C GLU A 239 13.20 -1.21 -10.45
N ILE A 240 11.88 -1.38 -10.52
CA ILE A 240 11.23 -2.02 -11.67
C ILE A 240 11.33 -1.16 -12.94
N ASN A 241 11.38 0.17 -12.79
CA ASN A 241 11.54 1.09 -13.92
C ASN A 241 13.00 1.14 -14.41
N SER A 242 13.61 -0.04 -14.56
CA SER A 242 15.00 -0.20 -14.96
C SER A 242 15.17 -1.26 -16.04
N ILE A 243 16.39 -1.34 -16.55
CA ILE A 243 16.80 -2.30 -17.59
C ILE A 243 17.56 -3.44 -16.91
N ASP A 244 17.18 -4.66 -17.22
CA ASP A 244 17.92 -5.85 -16.82
C ASP A 244 19.36 -5.76 -17.37
N PRO A 245 20.39 -5.77 -16.51
CA PRO A 245 21.77 -5.61 -16.93
C PRO A 245 22.31 -6.79 -17.74
N VAL A 246 21.65 -7.94 -17.70
CA VAL A 246 22.08 -9.16 -18.42
C VAL A 246 21.44 -9.24 -19.79
N THR A 247 20.13 -9.06 -19.88
CA THR A 247 19.35 -9.21 -21.12
C THR A 247 19.20 -7.90 -21.89
N ASN A 248 19.48 -6.77 -21.26
CA ASN A 248 19.20 -5.41 -21.74
C ASN A 248 17.71 -5.18 -22.06
N SER A 249 16.82 -5.91 -21.36
CA SER A 249 15.38 -5.81 -21.50
C SER A 249 14.80 -4.87 -20.45
N ASP A 250 13.78 -4.11 -20.83
CA ASP A 250 12.99 -3.32 -19.90
C ASP A 250 12.09 -4.23 -19.06
N TYR A 251 12.18 -4.17 -17.74
CA TYR A 251 11.40 -5.02 -16.86
C TYR A 251 9.88 -4.81 -16.98
N THR A 252 9.41 -3.66 -17.48
CA THR A 252 7.99 -3.36 -17.62
C THR A 252 7.44 -3.49 -19.04
N ASP A 253 8.26 -3.92 -20.01
CA ASP A 253 7.85 -4.03 -21.41
C ASP A 253 6.77 -5.10 -21.63
N VAL A 254 6.99 -6.28 -21.04
CA VAL A 254 6.10 -7.42 -21.13
C VAL A 254 6.18 -8.23 -19.83
N TYR A 255 5.09 -8.92 -19.50
CA TYR A 255 5.00 -9.72 -18.27
C TYR A 255 6.17 -10.69 -18.04
N SER A 256 6.76 -11.24 -19.08
CA SER A 256 7.90 -12.17 -18.96
C SER A 256 9.19 -11.48 -18.51
N HIS A 257 9.39 -10.22 -18.82
CA HIS A 257 10.50 -9.42 -18.27
C HIS A 257 10.19 -9.03 -16.82
N THR A 258 8.94 -8.71 -16.51
CA THR A 258 8.51 -8.46 -15.13
C THR A 258 8.66 -9.72 -14.26
N ALA A 259 8.41 -10.91 -14.82
CA ALA A 259 8.67 -12.17 -14.13
C ALA A 259 10.15 -12.37 -13.78
N GLN A 260 11.09 -11.85 -14.57
CA GLN A 260 12.51 -11.85 -14.23
C GLN A 260 12.79 -10.90 -13.05
N PHE A 261 12.13 -9.74 -13.02
CA PHE A 261 12.20 -8.82 -11.89
C PHE A 261 11.65 -9.47 -10.62
N ASP A 262 10.43 -10.01 -10.65
CA ASP A 262 9.82 -10.68 -9.50
C ASP A 262 10.65 -11.88 -9.03
N ASN A 263 11.37 -12.56 -9.93
CA ASN A 263 12.26 -13.65 -9.54
C ASN A 263 13.42 -13.19 -8.64
N LEU A 264 13.82 -11.92 -8.68
CA LEU A 264 14.78 -11.35 -7.71
C LEU A 264 14.19 -11.35 -6.30
N HIS A 265 12.91 -10.98 -6.16
CA HIS A 265 12.18 -11.00 -4.90
C HIS A 265 11.99 -12.44 -4.40
N VAL A 266 11.63 -13.37 -5.29
CA VAL A 266 11.54 -14.80 -4.94
C VAL A 266 12.86 -15.34 -4.42
N GLN A 267 13.99 -14.99 -5.07
CA GLN A 267 15.31 -15.41 -4.61
C GLN A 267 15.69 -14.79 -3.27
N ALA A 268 15.31 -13.53 -3.02
CA ALA A 268 15.51 -12.89 -1.72
C ALA A 268 14.74 -13.62 -0.61
N LEU A 269 13.48 -13.98 -0.86
CA LEU A 269 12.67 -14.76 0.09
C LEU A 269 13.28 -16.14 0.36
N ILE A 270 13.77 -16.84 -0.67
CA ILE A 270 14.46 -18.13 -0.52
C ILE A 270 15.72 -17.95 0.33
N ASN A 271 16.55 -16.94 0.04
CA ASN A 271 17.73 -16.64 0.86
C ASN A 271 17.35 -16.38 2.32
N GLN A 272 16.28 -15.63 2.59
CA GLN A 272 15.83 -15.31 3.94
C GLN A 272 15.33 -16.55 4.68
N ILE A 273 14.67 -17.47 4.01
CA ILE A 273 14.24 -18.77 4.54
C ILE A 273 15.48 -19.64 4.86
N ASP A 274 16.54 -19.57 4.05
CA ASP A 274 17.83 -20.23 4.26
C ASP A 274 18.68 -19.65 5.40
N GLY A 275 18.20 -18.64 6.13
CA GLY A 275 18.99 -17.97 7.15
C GLY A 275 20.07 -17.04 6.57
N LYS A 276 19.73 -16.33 5.51
CA LYS A 276 20.58 -15.32 4.85
C LYS A 276 19.81 -13.99 4.74
N ASP A 277 20.49 -12.91 4.38
CA ASP A 277 19.83 -11.69 3.90
C ASP A 277 19.51 -11.79 2.40
N SER A 278 18.80 -10.79 1.85
CA SER A 278 18.45 -10.72 0.43
C SER A 278 19.68 -10.82 -0.50
N THR A 279 20.86 -10.45 -0.02
CA THR A 279 22.13 -10.50 -0.77
C THR A 279 22.88 -11.83 -0.65
N GLY A 280 22.37 -12.78 0.17
CA GLY A 280 22.96 -14.10 0.41
C GLY A 280 23.97 -14.18 1.57
N LYS A 281 24.14 -13.13 2.38
CA LYS A 281 24.97 -13.15 3.58
C LYS A 281 24.22 -13.80 4.74
N ALA A 282 24.93 -14.52 5.61
CA ALA A 282 24.35 -15.18 6.78
C ALA A 282 23.57 -14.19 7.67
N ALA A 283 22.34 -14.54 8.00
CA ALA A 283 21.44 -13.79 8.86
C ALA A 283 20.43 -14.74 9.53
N SER A 284 19.68 -14.28 10.53
CA SER A 284 18.57 -15.08 11.06
C SER A 284 17.37 -15.06 10.12
N VAL A 285 16.55 -16.12 10.14
CA VAL A 285 15.27 -16.15 9.44
C VAL A 285 14.36 -15.03 9.97
N PRO A 286 13.75 -14.20 9.12
CA PRO A 286 12.92 -13.10 9.60
C PRO A 286 11.64 -13.58 10.32
N THR A 287 11.21 -12.83 11.32
CA THR A 287 9.92 -13.03 12.00
C THR A 287 8.75 -12.62 11.13
N VAL A 288 8.86 -11.46 10.45
CA VAL A 288 7.92 -11.00 9.43
C VAL A 288 8.71 -10.63 8.19
N PHE A 289 8.32 -11.20 7.08
CA PHE A 289 8.95 -10.93 5.79
C PHE A 289 7.96 -11.08 4.65
N GLY A 290 8.31 -10.55 3.51
CA GLY A 290 7.44 -10.63 2.35
C GLY A 290 7.98 -9.89 1.15
N ALA A 291 7.21 -9.96 0.08
CA ALA A 291 7.53 -9.29 -1.17
C ALA A 291 6.27 -8.93 -1.96
N ASP A 292 6.47 -7.99 -2.85
CA ASP A 292 5.52 -7.63 -3.87
C ASP A 292 5.82 -8.34 -5.20
N PHE A 293 4.76 -8.69 -5.95
CA PHE A 293 4.82 -9.29 -7.29
C PHE A 293 4.11 -8.37 -8.29
N GLN A 294 4.77 -8.07 -9.40
CA GLN A 294 4.31 -7.15 -10.43
C GLN A 294 3.87 -7.85 -11.73
N THR A 295 4.26 -9.09 -11.93
CA THR A 295 4.04 -9.84 -13.18
C THR A 295 2.58 -9.87 -13.60
N LEU A 296 1.64 -10.06 -12.65
CA LEU A 296 0.21 -10.11 -12.94
C LEU A 296 -0.31 -8.72 -13.37
N SER A 297 0.02 -7.68 -12.64
CA SER A 297 -0.39 -6.30 -12.95
C SER A 297 0.08 -5.87 -14.35
N VAL A 298 1.32 -6.16 -14.71
CA VAL A 298 1.85 -5.84 -16.07
C VAL A 298 1.12 -6.63 -17.15
N ALA A 299 0.79 -7.91 -16.90
CA ALA A 299 0.01 -8.72 -17.83
C ALA A 299 -1.41 -8.19 -18.03
N GLN A 300 -2.04 -7.69 -16.98
CA GLN A 300 -3.37 -7.09 -17.03
C GLN A 300 -3.34 -5.77 -17.80
N LYS A 301 -2.38 -4.87 -17.51
CA LYS A 301 -2.24 -3.58 -18.20
C LYS A 301 -1.97 -3.71 -19.70
N ALA A 302 -1.38 -4.80 -20.15
CA ALA A 302 -1.07 -4.99 -21.55
C ALA A 302 -2.34 -5.00 -22.41
N LEU A 303 -2.21 -4.54 -23.69
CA LEU A 303 -3.35 -4.47 -24.60
C LEU A 303 -4.04 -5.84 -24.76
N VAL A 304 -5.35 -5.87 -24.63
CA VAL A 304 -6.17 -7.08 -24.84
C VAL A 304 -5.91 -7.71 -26.21
N THR A 305 -5.72 -6.88 -27.25
CA THR A 305 -5.37 -7.32 -28.61
C THR A 305 -3.99 -7.99 -28.71
N LYS A 306 -3.16 -7.86 -27.67
CA LYS A 306 -1.85 -8.50 -27.57
C LYS A 306 -1.82 -9.62 -26.52
N GLY A 307 -2.97 -10.04 -26.04
CA GLY A 307 -3.12 -11.11 -25.07
C GLY A 307 -3.04 -10.68 -23.60
N GLY A 308 -3.05 -9.37 -23.31
CA GLY A 308 -3.19 -8.81 -21.97
C GLY A 308 -4.64 -8.77 -21.50
N GLY A 309 -4.86 -8.39 -20.25
CA GLY A 309 -6.16 -8.19 -19.65
C GLY A 309 -7.07 -9.43 -19.68
N TYR A 310 -8.36 -9.19 -19.66
CA TYR A 310 -9.41 -10.23 -19.66
C TYR A 310 -10.21 -10.20 -20.94
N MET A 311 -10.72 -11.38 -21.35
CA MET A 311 -11.45 -11.55 -22.61
C MET A 311 -12.92 -11.13 -22.51
N ASP A 312 -13.48 -11.13 -21.31
CA ASP A 312 -14.91 -10.91 -21.08
C ASP A 312 -15.21 -10.44 -19.64
N ALA A 313 -16.46 -10.03 -19.42
CA ALA A 313 -16.98 -9.59 -18.11
C ALA A 313 -16.97 -10.69 -17.02
N ASN A 314 -16.63 -11.92 -17.35
CA ASN A 314 -16.53 -13.02 -16.40
C ASN A 314 -15.09 -13.22 -15.91
N PHE A 315 -14.19 -12.27 -16.13
CA PHE A 315 -12.78 -12.35 -15.76
C PHE A 315 -12.07 -13.55 -16.41
N THR A 316 -12.44 -13.92 -17.64
CA THR A 316 -11.69 -14.95 -18.34
C THR A 316 -10.32 -14.42 -18.72
N PRO A 317 -9.23 -14.94 -18.10
CA PRO A 317 -7.90 -14.37 -18.31
C PRO A 317 -7.44 -14.60 -19.74
N ASN A 318 -6.89 -13.56 -20.36
CA ASN A 318 -6.21 -13.69 -21.65
C ASN A 318 -4.82 -14.33 -21.46
N GLY A 319 -4.14 -14.67 -22.53
CA GLY A 319 -2.94 -15.51 -22.51
C GLY A 319 -1.82 -15.01 -21.59
N GLN A 320 -1.56 -13.69 -21.58
CA GLN A 320 -0.53 -13.13 -20.70
C GLN A 320 -0.94 -13.19 -19.22
N VAL A 321 -2.20 -12.91 -18.90
CA VAL A 321 -2.72 -12.99 -17.52
C VAL A 321 -2.70 -14.43 -17.03
N ALA A 322 -3.14 -15.41 -17.85
CA ALA A 322 -3.08 -16.82 -17.48
C ALA A 322 -1.63 -17.28 -17.20
N ASN A 323 -0.67 -16.86 -18.03
CA ASN A 323 0.75 -17.17 -17.83
C ASN A 323 1.31 -16.48 -16.58
N ALA A 324 0.91 -15.25 -16.30
CA ALA A 324 1.32 -14.52 -15.10
C ALA A 324 0.80 -15.20 -13.83
N ILE A 325 -0.46 -15.63 -13.80
CA ILE A 325 -1.02 -16.39 -12.67
C ILE A 325 -0.23 -17.70 -12.46
N THR A 326 0.10 -18.41 -13.54
CA THR A 326 0.92 -19.63 -13.48
C THR A 326 2.32 -19.34 -12.93
N TYR A 327 2.96 -18.25 -13.36
CA TYR A 327 4.26 -17.83 -12.84
C TYR A 327 4.21 -17.54 -11.33
N VAL A 328 3.19 -16.81 -10.88
CA VAL A 328 3.00 -16.47 -9.45
C VAL A 328 2.77 -17.75 -8.64
N ASP A 329 1.92 -18.66 -9.10
CA ASP A 329 1.67 -19.93 -8.41
C ASP A 329 2.95 -20.78 -8.28
N ASN A 330 3.72 -20.90 -9.36
CA ASN A 330 5.00 -21.63 -9.34
C ASN A 330 6.01 -20.96 -8.39
N SER A 331 6.03 -19.65 -8.31
CA SER A 331 6.89 -18.90 -7.39
C SER A 331 6.51 -19.15 -5.93
N ILE A 332 5.21 -19.15 -5.63
CA ILE A 332 4.69 -19.52 -4.30
C ILE A 332 5.06 -20.97 -3.97
N GLY A 333 4.96 -21.90 -4.95
CA GLY A 333 5.38 -23.28 -4.79
C GLY A 333 6.85 -23.40 -4.37
N ARG A 334 7.76 -22.71 -5.06
CA ARG A 334 9.20 -22.68 -4.74
C ARG A 334 9.46 -22.17 -3.31
N ILE A 335 8.79 -21.11 -2.90
CA ILE A 335 8.93 -20.51 -1.57
C ILE A 335 8.42 -21.47 -0.49
N VAL A 336 7.25 -22.09 -0.72
CA VAL A 336 6.66 -23.06 0.22
C VAL A 336 7.52 -24.33 0.32
N ASP A 337 8.08 -24.80 -0.78
CA ASP A 337 8.97 -25.95 -0.77
C ASP A 337 10.27 -25.66 -0.03
N GLU A 338 10.82 -24.44 -0.14
CA GLU A 338 11.97 -24.04 0.68
C GLU A 338 11.62 -23.98 2.17
N LEU A 339 10.44 -23.45 2.55
CA LEU A 339 9.97 -23.49 3.94
C LEU A 339 9.88 -24.94 4.48
N LYS A 340 9.48 -25.90 3.64
CA LYS A 340 9.43 -27.32 4.01
C LYS A 340 10.84 -27.92 4.14
N GLN A 341 11.76 -27.62 3.22
CA GLN A 341 13.15 -28.09 3.24
C GLN A 341 13.88 -27.62 4.50
N GLN A 342 13.68 -26.37 4.89
CA GLN A 342 14.26 -25.78 6.08
C GLN A 342 13.48 -26.11 7.38
N HIS A 343 12.46 -26.98 7.32
CA HIS A 343 11.60 -27.35 8.44
C HIS A 343 10.87 -26.17 9.12
N LEU A 344 10.66 -25.07 8.40
CA LEU A 344 9.99 -23.86 8.88
C LEU A 344 8.50 -23.82 8.57
N TYR A 345 8.02 -24.61 7.61
CA TYR A 345 6.61 -24.60 7.17
C TYR A 345 5.63 -24.82 8.32
N SER A 346 5.98 -25.71 9.28
CA SER A 346 5.13 -25.99 10.45
C SER A 346 5.06 -24.85 11.48
N SER A 347 5.82 -23.78 11.31
CA SER A 347 5.83 -22.59 12.19
C SER A 347 5.69 -21.28 11.43
N THR A 348 5.39 -21.31 10.14
CA THR A 348 5.20 -20.13 9.28
C THR A 348 3.73 -19.99 8.86
N ALA A 349 3.17 -18.80 9.05
CA ALA A 349 1.93 -18.42 8.41
C ALA A 349 2.22 -17.79 7.05
N VAL A 350 1.44 -18.16 6.03
CA VAL A 350 1.54 -17.61 4.68
C VAL A 350 0.27 -16.84 4.37
N ILE A 351 0.41 -15.57 4.03
CA ILE A 351 -0.67 -14.67 3.61
C ILE A 351 -0.45 -14.33 2.15
N VAL A 352 -1.42 -14.61 1.30
CA VAL A 352 -1.44 -14.24 -0.12
C VAL A 352 -2.56 -13.23 -0.32
N THR A 353 -2.23 -12.04 -0.82
CA THR A 353 -3.21 -10.96 -1.06
C THR A 353 -2.71 -10.00 -2.12
N ALA A 354 -3.35 -8.83 -2.25
CA ALA A 354 -2.98 -7.75 -3.15
C ALA A 354 -3.04 -6.39 -2.44
N LYS A 355 -2.29 -5.42 -2.92
CA LYS A 355 -2.42 -4.00 -2.56
C LYS A 355 -3.69 -3.40 -3.18
N HIS A 356 -3.96 -3.76 -4.43
CA HIS A 356 -5.10 -3.30 -5.24
C HIS A 356 -5.46 -4.35 -6.30
N GLY A 357 -6.68 -4.23 -6.83
CA GLY A 357 -7.09 -4.83 -8.08
C GLY A 357 -6.68 -3.96 -9.27
N GLN A 358 -7.35 -4.13 -10.39
CA GLN A 358 -7.06 -3.38 -11.62
C GLN A 358 -8.30 -3.37 -12.53
N SER A 359 -8.53 -2.26 -13.25
CA SER A 359 -9.73 -2.10 -14.07
C SER A 359 -9.45 -1.49 -15.45
N PRO A 360 -10.35 -1.71 -16.46
CA PRO A 360 -11.54 -2.54 -16.38
C PRO A 360 -11.26 -3.99 -16.71
N THR A 361 -11.81 -4.91 -15.95
CA THR A 361 -11.77 -6.35 -16.28
C THR A 361 -12.68 -6.73 -17.45
N ASP A 362 -13.68 -5.91 -17.74
CA ASP A 362 -14.53 -6.02 -18.94
C ASP A 362 -14.05 -5.04 -20.02
N SER A 363 -13.17 -5.50 -20.90
CA SER A 363 -12.59 -4.70 -21.97
C SER A 363 -13.64 -4.10 -22.94
N THR A 364 -14.86 -4.62 -22.97
CA THR A 364 -15.95 -4.06 -23.80
C THR A 364 -16.47 -2.74 -23.25
N LYS A 365 -16.19 -2.45 -21.98
CA LYS A 365 -16.53 -1.18 -21.31
C LYS A 365 -15.39 -0.16 -21.32
N LEU A 366 -14.22 -0.53 -21.84
CA LEU A 366 -13.05 0.34 -21.82
C LEU A 366 -13.30 1.66 -22.55
N VAL A 367 -13.13 2.75 -21.82
CA VAL A 367 -13.12 4.12 -22.35
C VAL A 367 -11.84 4.82 -21.86
N LYS A 368 -10.91 5.08 -22.78
CA LYS A 368 -9.71 5.86 -22.50
C LYS A 368 -10.00 7.35 -22.64
N ASN A 369 -10.05 8.05 -21.52
CA ASN A 369 -10.42 9.45 -21.48
C ASN A 369 -9.22 10.43 -21.43
N GLY A 370 -7.99 9.90 -21.46
CA GLY A 370 -6.75 10.69 -21.53
C GLY A 370 -6.67 11.77 -20.46
N ASP A 371 -6.19 12.95 -20.86
CA ASP A 371 -6.00 14.11 -19.98
C ASP A 371 -7.26 14.99 -19.83
N THR A 372 -8.43 14.50 -20.18
CA THR A 372 -9.68 15.31 -20.26
C THR A 372 -10.01 16.00 -18.93
N LEU A 373 -9.84 15.29 -17.80
CA LEU A 373 -10.10 15.86 -16.48
C LEU A 373 -9.13 17.02 -16.17
N THR A 374 -7.86 16.82 -16.39
CA THR A 374 -6.81 17.84 -16.18
C THR A 374 -7.04 19.04 -17.08
N ALA A 375 -7.27 18.80 -18.37
CA ALA A 375 -7.54 19.85 -19.36
C ALA A 375 -8.79 20.68 -19.00
N LEU A 376 -9.84 20.06 -18.49
CA LEU A 376 -11.05 20.76 -18.04
C LEU A 376 -10.74 21.72 -16.89
N LEU A 377 -9.91 21.30 -15.93
CA LEU A 377 -9.53 22.12 -14.78
C LEU A 377 -8.61 23.29 -15.19
N GLU A 378 -7.69 23.06 -16.09
CA GLU A 378 -6.79 24.07 -16.66
C GLU A 378 -7.57 25.13 -17.44
N GLN A 379 -8.48 24.72 -18.35
CA GLN A 379 -9.30 25.62 -19.16
C GLN A 379 -10.17 26.56 -18.31
N ASN A 380 -10.54 26.13 -17.10
CA ASN A 380 -11.31 26.94 -16.17
C ASN A 380 -10.44 27.65 -15.10
N ASN A 381 -9.14 27.69 -15.28
CA ASN A 381 -8.16 28.33 -14.36
C ASN A 381 -8.20 27.78 -12.91
N TYR A 382 -8.57 26.53 -12.72
CA TYR A 382 -8.53 25.87 -11.42
C TYR A 382 -7.17 25.25 -11.12
N LEU A 383 -6.37 25.00 -12.15
CA LEU A 383 -4.96 24.63 -12.09
C LEU A 383 -4.12 25.67 -12.83
N ASP A 384 -2.83 25.71 -12.57
CA ASP A 384 -1.89 26.52 -13.34
C ASP A 384 -1.66 25.89 -14.71
N GLN A 385 -1.87 26.64 -15.78
CA GLN A 385 -1.66 26.17 -17.17
C GLN A 385 -0.20 25.86 -17.50
N ASN A 386 0.74 26.30 -16.70
CA ASN A 386 2.15 25.95 -16.81
C ASN A 386 2.50 24.73 -15.96
N GLY A 387 1.56 24.24 -15.18
CA GLY A 387 1.71 23.07 -14.35
C GLY A 387 1.42 21.82 -15.15
N ASN A 388 2.38 20.94 -15.26
CA ASN A 388 2.19 19.61 -15.82
C ASN A 388 1.61 18.71 -14.75
N PHE A 389 0.30 18.68 -14.62
CA PHE A 389 -0.43 17.87 -13.67
C PHE A 389 -1.11 16.70 -14.36
N GLY A 390 -1.18 15.59 -13.71
CA GLY A 390 -1.74 14.37 -14.23
C GLY A 390 -0.68 13.33 -14.55
N GLN A 391 -1.08 12.11 -14.81
CA GLN A 391 -0.22 10.95 -15.06
C GLN A 391 0.85 11.13 -16.12
N ASN A 392 0.60 11.99 -17.11
CA ASN A 392 1.57 12.33 -18.13
C ASN A 392 2.59 13.37 -17.67
N ASN A 393 2.69 13.63 -16.41
CA ASN A 393 3.83 14.31 -15.81
C ASN A 393 5.18 13.64 -16.10
N THR A 394 5.18 12.47 -16.69
CA THR A 394 6.35 11.96 -17.40
C THR A 394 6.83 12.90 -18.51
N LYS A 395 5.98 13.82 -19.01
CA LYS A 395 6.45 14.89 -19.91
C LYS A 395 7.11 16.04 -19.17
N SER A 396 6.76 16.26 -17.93
CA SER A 396 7.52 17.12 -17.04
C SER A 396 8.64 16.34 -16.40
N GLY A 397 9.20 15.39 -17.00
CA GLY A 397 10.40 14.72 -16.56
C GLY A 397 11.25 15.42 -15.52
N ASN A 398 10.78 16.48 -15.00
CA ASN A 398 11.39 17.50 -14.20
C ASN A 398 10.57 17.92 -12.99
N LEU A 399 9.85 17.00 -12.36
CA LEU A 399 9.57 17.18 -10.93
C LEU A 399 10.90 17.37 -10.16
N ASN A 400 12.01 17.02 -10.82
CA ASN A 400 13.37 17.10 -10.28
C ASN A 400 14.17 18.31 -10.76
N ASP A 401 13.62 19.21 -11.58
CA ASP A 401 14.36 20.40 -12.08
C ASP A 401 14.33 21.62 -11.16
N GLY A 402 13.75 21.47 -9.97
CA GLY A 402 13.58 22.58 -9.04
C GLY A 402 12.51 23.61 -9.44
N THR A 403 11.82 23.40 -10.56
CA THR A 403 10.68 24.25 -10.98
C THR A 403 9.37 23.79 -10.36
N GLY A 404 9.45 22.92 -9.37
CA GLY A 404 8.32 22.32 -8.70
C GLY A 404 7.23 23.33 -8.39
N LEU A 405 6.03 22.88 -8.55
CA LEU A 405 4.81 23.67 -8.66
C LEU A 405 4.34 24.12 -7.28
N VAL A 406 4.98 25.13 -6.78
CA VAL A 406 4.66 25.70 -5.48
C VAL A 406 3.28 26.33 -5.53
N ASN A 407 2.34 25.80 -4.71
CA ASN A 407 1.00 26.37 -4.50
C ASN A 407 0.14 26.50 -5.79
N THR A 408 0.27 25.55 -6.71
CA THR A 408 -0.46 25.61 -7.98
C THR A 408 -1.73 24.75 -8.02
N GLY A 409 -1.93 23.90 -7.02
CA GLY A 409 -2.89 22.79 -7.07
C GLY A 409 -2.28 21.58 -7.79
N PHE A 410 -2.98 20.46 -7.76
CA PHE A 410 -2.48 19.21 -8.33
C PHE A 410 -3.65 18.28 -8.72
N VAL A 411 -3.47 17.50 -9.76
CA VAL A 411 -4.40 16.44 -10.15
C VAL A 411 -3.60 15.17 -10.43
N GLN A 412 -3.97 14.09 -9.74
CA GLN A 412 -3.53 12.74 -10.06
C GLN A 412 -4.66 12.00 -10.73
N THR A 413 -4.36 11.31 -11.82
CA THR A 413 -5.35 10.57 -12.60
C THR A 413 -4.82 9.18 -12.99
N ASP A 414 -5.68 8.18 -12.85
CA ASP A 414 -5.54 6.82 -13.38
C ASP A 414 -6.94 6.32 -13.80
N ASP A 415 -7.60 5.50 -13.01
CA ASP A 415 -9.05 5.23 -13.10
C ASP A 415 -9.85 6.03 -12.05
N VAL A 416 -9.23 7.02 -11.47
CA VAL A 416 -9.78 8.00 -10.52
C VAL A 416 -9.16 9.36 -10.79
N GLY A 417 -9.83 10.43 -10.39
CA GLY A 417 -9.24 11.77 -10.35
C GLY A 417 -9.12 12.25 -8.91
N LEU A 418 -7.91 12.51 -8.45
CA LEU A 418 -7.63 13.12 -7.15
C LEU A 418 -7.24 14.58 -7.37
N ILE A 419 -7.97 15.53 -6.78
CA ILE A 419 -7.80 16.94 -7.08
C ILE A 419 -7.45 17.70 -5.80
N TRP A 420 -6.31 18.36 -5.78
CA TRP A 420 -5.90 19.35 -4.79
C TRP A 420 -5.98 20.73 -5.40
N LEU A 421 -6.94 21.55 -4.97
CA LEU A 421 -7.16 22.87 -5.55
C LEU A 421 -6.11 23.88 -5.09
N ARG A 422 -5.67 24.75 -5.99
CA ARG A 422 -4.86 25.93 -5.66
C ARG A 422 -5.59 26.87 -4.70
N ASP A 423 -6.85 27.18 -5.01
CA ASP A 423 -7.74 27.93 -4.14
C ASP A 423 -8.94 27.08 -3.70
N ARG A 424 -8.90 26.59 -2.49
CA ARG A 424 -9.95 25.73 -1.90
C ARG A 424 -11.33 26.43 -1.83
N LYS A 425 -11.38 27.77 -1.89
CA LYS A 425 -12.65 28.50 -1.95
C LYS A 425 -13.41 28.23 -3.25
N GLN A 426 -12.70 27.82 -4.32
CA GLN A 426 -13.28 27.48 -5.60
C GLN A 426 -13.92 26.08 -5.64
N ARG A 427 -13.81 25.27 -4.58
CA ARG A 427 -14.29 23.88 -4.56
C ARG A 427 -15.72 23.72 -5.08
N THR A 428 -16.65 24.59 -4.66
CA THR A 428 -18.05 24.53 -5.13
C THR A 428 -18.16 24.79 -6.63
N ALA A 429 -17.45 25.78 -7.15
CA ALA A 429 -17.45 26.09 -8.59
C ALA A 429 -16.83 24.95 -9.39
N VAL A 430 -15.70 24.38 -8.93
CA VAL A 430 -15.06 23.24 -9.56
C VAL A 430 -16.00 22.05 -9.61
N VAL A 431 -16.68 21.70 -8.51
CA VAL A 431 -17.65 20.60 -8.48
C VAL A 431 -18.81 20.83 -9.45
N GLN A 432 -19.29 22.08 -9.58
CA GLN A 432 -20.33 22.41 -10.55
C GLN A 432 -19.83 22.24 -11.99
N THR A 433 -18.61 22.69 -12.29
CA THR A 433 -17.97 22.51 -13.60
C THR A 433 -17.79 21.03 -13.92
N LEU A 434 -17.30 20.23 -12.97
CA LEU A 434 -17.16 18.79 -13.13
C LEU A 434 -18.51 18.14 -13.46
N LYS A 435 -19.56 18.45 -12.69
CA LYS A 435 -20.91 17.92 -12.90
C LYS A 435 -21.52 18.33 -14.25
N ALA A 436 -21.23 19.54 -14.71
CA ALA A 436 -21.71 20.00 -16.00
C ALA A 436 -21.05 19.32 -17.21
N ASN A 437 -19.90 18.67 -16.98
CA ASN A 437 -19.11 17.97 -18.00
C ASN A 437 -19.10 16.44 -17.77
N LEU A 438 -20.09 15.91 -17.05
CA LEU A 438 -20.31 14.47 -16.97
C LEU A 438 -20.73 13.91 -18.33
N GLY A 439 -20.33 12.69 -18.63
CA GLY A 439 -20.72 11.98 -19.85
C GLY A 439 -19.52 11.48 -20.66
N CYS A 440 -19.61 10.23 -21.10
CA CYS A 440 -18.55 9.55 -21.84
C CYS A 440 -18.60 9.79 -23.35
N ASN A 441 -19.66 10.38 -23.88
CA ASN A 441 -19.88 10.56 -25.32
C ASN A 441 -19.36 11.92 -25.87
N ALA A 442 -18.80 12.75 -24.98
CA ALA A 442 -18.21 14.06 -25.31
C ALA A 442 -16.91 14.22 -24.54
N PRO A 443 -16.08 15.24 -24.80
CA PRO A 443 -14.98 15.60 -23.92
C PRO A 443 -15.51 15.86 -22.50
N GLY A 444 -15.56 14.84 -21.68
CA GLY A 444 -16.15 14.84 -20.35
C GLY A 444 -15.37 13.95 -19.40
N ILE A 445 -15.76 13.95 -18.14
CA ILE A 445 -15.10 13.17 -17.08
C ILE A 445 -15.68 11.76 -16.92
N CYS A 446 -16.63 11.36 -17.76
CA CYS A 446 -17.28 10.04 -17.73
C CYS A 446 -17.76 9.60 -16.34
N ALA A 447 -18.32 10.53 -15.56
CA ALA A 447 -18.76 10.27 -14.20
C ALA A 447 -20.29 10.32 -14.08
N ASP A 448 -21.02 9.85 -15.10
CA ASP A 448 -22.45 9.75 -15.14
C ASP A 448 -22.92 8.30 -15.11
N GLY A 449 -23.23 7.79 -13.97
CA GLY A 449 -23.74 6.42 -13.84
C GLY A 449 -23.87 5.99 -12.39
N PRO A 450 -24.44 4.81 -12.13
CA PRO A 450 -24.79 4.40 -10.77
C PRO A 450 -23.56 4.15 -9.88
N GLN A 451 -22.38 3.97 -10.45
CA GLN A 451 -21.13 3.75 -9.72
C GLN A 451 -20.15 4.92 -9.85
N ALA A 452 -20.49 5.94 -10.65
CA ALA A 452 -19.72 7.15 -10.74
C ALA A 452 -20.14 8.17 -9.68
N TYR A 453 -19.17 8.89 -9.12
CA TYR A 453 -19.45 9.94 -8.14
C TYR A 453 -18.35 10.99 -8.05
N ILE A 454 -18.74 12.17 -7.59
CA ILE A 454 -17.80 13.22 -7.19
C ILE A 454 -17.89 13.38 -5.69
N LEU A 455 -16.83 13.00 -4.98
CA LEU A 455 -16.73 13.05 -3.53
C LEU A 455 -16.02 14.33 -3.09
N TYR A 456 -16.62 15.08 -2.17
CA TYR A 456 -16.10 16.36 -1.66
C TYR A 456 -16.75 16.73 -0.34
N GLY A 457 -16.22 17.74 0.37
CA GLY A 457 -16.80 18.26 1.60
C GLY A 457 -16.81 17.24 2.75
N SER A 458 -17.90 17.18 3.51
CA SER A 458 -18.01 16.29 4.68
C SER A 458 -17.93 14.81 4.29
N ALA A 459 -18.59 14.40 3.19
CA ALA A 459 -18.56 13.02 2.73
C ALA A 459 -17.12 12.54 2.37
N LEU A 460 -16.30 13.43 1.82
CA LEU A 460 -14.88 13.15 1.60
C LEU A 460 -14.12 13.11 2.92
N ALA A 461 -14.37 14.09 3.80
CA ALA A 461 -13.68 14.18 5.09
C ALA A 461 -13.97 12.96 5.99
N ASP A 462 -15.20 12.45 5.99
CA ASP A 462 -15.59 11.27 6.75
C ASP A 462 -14.81 10.04 6.31
N ARG A 463 -14.61 9.86 5.00
CA ARG A 463 -13.95 8.69 4.42
C ARG A 463 -12.43 8.82 4.38
N PHE A 464 -11.89 9.97 3.98
CA PHE A 464 -10.47 10.18 3.67
C PHE A 464 -9.77 11.20 4.56
N GLY A 465 -10.49 11.86 5.47
CA GLY A 465 -9.96 12.92 6.33
C GLY A 465 -10.20 14.32 5.78
N ASP A 466 -10.10 15.32 6.66
CA ASP A 466 -10.33 16.72 6.28
C ASP A 466 -9.20 17.22 5.36
N PRO A 467 -9.51 17.75 4.17
CA PRO A 467 -8.53 18.42 3.31
C PRO A 467 -7.73 19.56 3.97
N ALA A 468 -8.20 20.07 5.12
CA ALA A 468 -7.44 21.03 5.91
C ALA A 468 -6.13 20.47 6.48
N ASN A 469 -5.95 19.15 6.51
CA ASN A 469 -4.71 18.50 6.95
C ASN A 469 -3.53 18.67 5.97
N GLY A 470 -3.78 19.24 4.79
CA GLY A 470 -2.79 19.50 3.75
C GLY A 470 -2.58 18.37 2.74
N ARG A 471 -2.83 17.12 3.11
CA ARG A 471 -2.56 15.91 2.27
C ARG A 471 -3.79 15.37 1.58
N THR A 472 -4.95 15.42 2.24
CA THR A 472 -6.20 14.92 1.67
C THR A 472 -6.59 15.75 0.45
N PRO A 473 -6.98 15.13 -0.68
CA PRO A 473 -7.49 15.87 -1.84
C PRO A 473 -8.78 16.64 -1.48
N ASP A 474 -9.06 17.71 -2.19
CA ASP A 474 -10.31 18.48 -2.01
C ASP A 474 -11.50 17.81 -2.66
N ILE A 475 -11.26 17.11 -3.77
CA ILE A 475 -12.28 16.45 -4.58
C ILE A 475 -11.70 15.13 -5.08
N ILE A 476 -12.51 14.08 -5.06
CA ILE A 476 -12.23 12.79 -5.70
C ILE A 476 -13.31 12.55 -6.75
N VAL A 477 -12.88 12.28 -7.98
CA VAL A 477 -13.75 11.95 -9.10
C VAL A 477 -13.60 10.47 -9.39
N GLN A 478 -14.65 9.70 -9.11
CA GLN A 478 -14.74 8.30 -9.51
C GLN A 478 -15.57 8.21 -10.78
N PRO A 479 -14.99 7.81 -11.91
CA PRO A 479 -15.76 7.58 -13.13
C PRO A 479 -16.53 6.25 -13.06
N ASN A 480 -17.33 5.96 -14.07
CA ASN A 480 -17.94 4.65 -14.24
C ASN A 480 -16.87 3.57 -14.41
N PRO A 481 -17.15 2.34 -13.94
CA PRO A 481 -16.29 1.19 -14.25
C PRO A 481 -16.05 1.06 -15.75
N GLY A 482 -14.80 0.88 -16.13
CA GLY A 482 -14.37 0.84 -17.52
C GLY A 482 -13.74 2.13 -18.03
N VAL A 483 -13.92 3.24 -17.33
CA VAL A 483 -13.30 4.52 -17.72
C VAL A 483 -11.95 4.67 -17.04
N ILE A 484 -10.91 4.91 -17.85
CA ILE A 484 -9.56 5.20 -17.36
C ILE A 484 -9.05 6.52 -17.94
N TYR A 485 -8.40 7.32 -17.10
CA TYR A 485 -7.80 8.60 -17.49
C TYR A 485 -6.35 8.39 -17.94
N THR A 486 -6.15 7.56 -18.95
CA THR A 486 -4.82 7.33 -19.54
C THR A 486 -4.78 7.76 -21.00
N ALA A 487 -3.71 8.44 -21.38
CA ALA A 487 -3.37 8.70 -22.78
C ALA A 487 -2.52 7.58 -23.39
N SER A 488 -2.13 6.58 -22.64
CA SER A 488 -1.28 5.48 -23.08
C SER A 488 -1.98 4.64 -24.17
N LYS A 489 -1.26 4.43 -25.28
CA LYS A 489 -1.66 3.48 -26.32
C LYS A 489 -1.17 2.06 -26.05
N LYS A 490 -0.52 1.82 -24.91
CA LYS A 490 0.11 0.55 -24.56
C LYS A 490 -0.60 -0.17 -23.42
N LYS A 491 -1.57 0.49 -22.77
CA LYS A 491 -2.29 -0.04 -21.61
C LYS A 491 -3.79 -0.02 -21.88
N ASP A 492 -4.50 -1.08 -21.44
CA ASP A 492 -5.95 -1.19 -21.47
C ASP A 492 -6.57 -1.23 -20.06
N GLU A 493 -5.76 -1.37 -19.02
CA GLU A 493 -6.16 -1.32 -17.63
C GLU A 493 -5.28 -0.36 -16.82
N GLU A 494 -5.84 0.21 -15.78
CA GLU A 494 -5.16 1.00 -14.74
C GLU A 494 -5.72 0.63 -13.36
N HIS A 495 -5.27 1.31 -12.31
CA HIS A 495 -5.74 1.14 -10.94
C HIS A 495 -5.84 2.52 -10.26
N GLY A 496 -6.24 2.56 -8.99
CA GLY A 496 -6.26 3.78 -8.18
C GLY A 496 -7.64 4.19 -7.71
N GLY A 497 -8.68 3.68 -8.36
CA GLY A 497 -10.07 4.02 -8.10
C GLY A 497 -10.72 3.25 -6.97
N ASN A 498 -12.05 3.31 -6.97
CA ASN A 498 -12.92 2.60 -6.05
C ASN A 498 -13.94 1.73 -6.78
N ALA A 499 -13.70 1.41 -8.04
CA ALA A 499 -14.55 0.47 -8.77
C ALA A 499 -14.46 -0.93 -8.12
N PRO A 500 -15.48 -1.78 -8.28
CA PRO A 500 -15.41 -3.15 -7.77
C PRO A 500 -14.17 -3.91 -8.22
N ASP A 501 -13.76 -3.74 -9.48
CA ASP A 501 -12.59 -4.39 -10.07
C ASP A 501 -11.30 -3.95 -9.38
N ASP A 502 -11.22 -2.69 -8.93
CA ASP A 502 -10.06 -2.16 -8.21
C ASP A 502 -9.98 -2.65 -6.78
N ASN A 503 -11.13 -2.86 -6.15
CA ASN A 503 -11.21 -2.98 -4.68
C ASN A 503 -11.42 -4.40 -4.19
N HIS A 504 -12.01 -5.31 -4.99
CA HIS A 504 -12.35 -6.67 -4.58
C HIS A 504 -11.17 -7.62 -4.85
N LEU A 505 -10.45 -7.96 -3.79
CA LEU A 505 -9.12 -8.56 -3.86
C LEU A 505 -9.10 -10.02 -3.44
N GLY A 506 -8.15 -10.77 -3.98
CA GLY A 506 -7.79 -12.08 -3.47
C GLY A 506 -7.17 -11.98 -2.08
N LEU A 507 -7.64 -12.79 -1.13
CA LEU A 507 -7.05 -12.91 0.20
C LEU A 507 -7.17 -14.34 0.72
N LEU A 508 -6.02 -14.91 1.07
CA LEU A 508 -5.87 -16.25 1.63
C LEU A 508 -4.88 -16.20 2.80
N VAL A 509 -5.23 -16.82 3.92
CA VAL A 509 -4.33 -17.03 5.07
C VAL A 509 -4.24 -18.51 5.37
N SER A 510 -3.02 -19.06 5.31
CA SER A 510 -2.72 -20.44 5.69
C SER A 510 -1.69 -20.45 6.82
N TYR A 511 -1.94 -21.22 7.89
CA TYR A 511 -0.99 -21.35 8.98
C TYR A 511 -1.16 -22.69 9.73
N PRO A 512 -0.14 -23.14 10.47
CA PRO A 512 -0.12 -24.48 11.08
C PRO A 512 -1.25 -24.79 12.07
N GLY A 513 -1.94 -23.78 12.58
CA GLY A 513 -3.10 -23.92 13.48
C GLY A 513 -4.41 -24.27 12.78
N LEU A 514 -4.46 -24.17 11.46
CA LEU A 514 -5.63 -24.50 10.65
C LEU A 514 -5.56 -25.93 10.13
N HIS A 515 -6.63 -26.69 10.34
CA HIS A 515 -6.70 -28.11 9.93
C HIS A 515 -7.71 -28.38 8.82
N ARG A 516 -8.46 -27.37 8.39
CA ARG A 516 -9.51 -27.48 7.37
C ARG A 516 -9.62 -26.18 6.57
N ALA A 517 -9.88 -26.32 5.29
CA ALA A 517 -10.27 -25.22 4.44
C ALA A 517 -11.53 -24.51 5.01
N ARG A 518 -11.53 -23.21 4.95
CA ARG A 518 -12.68 -22.35 5.28
C ARG A 518 -12.82 -21.25 4.24
N THR A 519 -14.06 -20.85 3.96
CA THR A 519 -14.35 -19.64 3.20
C THR A 519 -15.12 -18.69 4.11
N VAL A 520 -14.66 -17.45 4.19
CA VAL A 520 -15.35 -16.35 4.87
C VAL A 520 -15.98 -15.49 3.78
N ASN A 521 -17.32 -15.35 3.84
CA ASN A 521 -18.08 -14.57 2.87
C ASN A 521 -18.40 -13.15 3.38
N ASP A 522 -18.18 -12.91 4.66
CA ASP A 522 -18.39 -11.59 5.25
C ASP A 522 -17.35 -10.59 4.69
N TYR A 523 -17.75 -9.33 4.64
CA TYR A 523 -16.85 -8.25 4.26
C TYR A 523 -15.65 -8.18 5.20
N VAL A 524 -14.44 -8.16 4.62
CA VAL A 524 -13.18 -7.89 5.31
C VAL A 524 -12.39 -6.82 4.57
N GLY A 525 -11.70 -5.97 5.31
CA GLY A 525 -10.75 -5.01 4.72
C GLY A 525 -9.33 -5.55 4.75
N THR A 526 -8.54 -5.29 3.70
CA THR A 526 -7.12 -5.68 3.68
C THR A 526 -6.31 -5.03 4.82
N LYS A 527 -6.78 -3.92 5.38
CA LYS A 527 -6.20 -3.34 6.61
C LYS A 527 -6.24 -4.29 7.82
N GLN A 528 -7.11 -5.32 7.81
CA GLN A 528 -7.14 -6.34 8.86
C GLN A 528 -5.93 -7.29 8.81
N VAL A 529 -5.11 -7.25 7.75
CA VAL A 529 -3.91 -8.08 7.62
C VAL A 529 -2.85 -7.72 8.67
N ALA A 530 -2.57 -6.43 8.88
CA ALA A 530 -1.56 -6.00 9.86
C ALA A 530 -1.85 -6.49 11.30
N PRO A 531 -3.04 -6.23 11.89
CA PRO A 531 -3.37 -6.77 13.20
C PRO A 531 -3.42 -8.30 13.23
N THR A 532 -3.75 -8.95 12.09
CA THR A 532 -3.72 -10.42 11.97
C THR A 532 -2.30 -10.96 12.06
N ILE A 533 -1.32 -10.33 11.41
CA ILE A 533 0.10 -10.68 11.51
C ILE A 533 0.54 -10.66 12.98
N LEU A 534 0.22 -9.58 13.70
CA LEU A 534 0.55 -9.49 15.13
C LEU A 534 -0.15 -10.57 15.96
N GLY A 535 -1.45 -10.77 15.73
CA GLY A 535 -2.23 -11.79 16.45
C GLY A 535 -1.74 -13.22 16.21
N LEU A 536 -1.29 -13.56 15.00
CA LEU A 536 -0.67 -14.85 14.66
C LEU A 536 0.64 -15.06 15.43
N LEU A 537 1.42 -14.01 15.62
CA LEU A 537 2.67 -14.04 16.40
C LEU A 537 2.45 -13.96 17.92
N GLY A 538 1.19 -13.83 18.38
CA GLY A 538 0.87 -13.62 19.79
C GLY A 538 1.22 -12.23 20.33
N VAL A 539 1.42 -11.28 19.43
CA VAL A 539 1.70 -9.87 19.73
C VAL A 539 0.38 -9.09 19.78
N ASP A 540 0.30 -8.10 20.67
CA ASP A 540 -0.87 -7.25 20.82
C ASP A 540 -1.07 -6.38 19.55
N PRO A 541 -2.20 -6.49 18.84
CA PRO A 541 -2.52 -5.65 17.69
C PRO A 541 -2.58 -4.15 18.00
N ASP A 542 -2.88 -3.76 19.24
CA ASP A 542 -2.96 -2.36 19.66
C ASP A 542 -1.58 -1.65 19.68
N LEU A 543 -0.49 -2.37 19.45
CA LEU A 543 0.81 -1.77 19.16
C LEU A 543 0.84 -1.02 17.81
N LEU A 544 -0.13 -1.26 16.94
CA LEU A 544 -0.32 -0.49 15.72
C LEU A 544 -1.24 0.70 15.99
N HIS A 545 -0.69 1.90 15.89
CA HIS A 545 -1.44 3.14 16.13
C HIS A 545 -2.69 3.25 15.25
N ALA A 546 -2.60 2.87 13.97
CA ALA A 546 -3.76 2.91 13.07
C ALA A 546 -4.85 1.91 13.48
N VAL A 547 -4.49 0.76 14.02
CA VAL A 547 -5.43 -0.24 14.55
C VAL A 547 -6.23 0.34 15.70
N VAL A 548 -5.58 1.04 16.62
CA VAL A 548 -6.25 1.71 17.75
C VAL A 548 -7.19 2.81 17.26
N VAL A 549 -6.73 3.65 16.33
CA VAL A 549 -7.53 4.80 15.82
C VAL A 549 -8.75 4.34 15.02
N GLU A 550 -8.61 3.31 14.21
CA GLU A 550 -9.67 2.83 13.30
C GLU A 550 -10.43 1.60 13.86
N HIS A 551 -10.07 1.13 15.06
CA HIS A 551 -10.63 -0.08 15.67
C HIS A 551 -10.58 -1.30 14.73
N THR A 552 -9.46 -1.45 14.01
CA THR A 552 -9.28 -2.49 13.02
C THR A 552 -9.10 -3.85 13.72
N ARG A 553 -9.97 -4.79 13.42
CA ARG A 553 -9.95 -6.14 14.04
C ARG A 553 -9.06 -7.07 13.20
N VAL A 554 -8.63 -8.18 13.80
CA VAL A 554 -8.01 -9.29 13.08
C VAL A 554 -9.01 -9.89 12.08
N LEU A 555 -8.49 -10.58 11.06
CA LEU A 555 -9.33 -11.31 10.10
C LEU A 555 -10.10 -12.43 10.81
N PRO A 556 -11.40 -12.61 10.51
CA PRO A 556 -12.22 -13.63 11.13
C PRO A 556 -11.89 -15.04 10.63
N GLY A 557 -12.26 -16.06 11.40
CA GLY A 557 -12.14 -17.46 11.00
C GLY A 557 -10.79 -18.12 11.29
N LEU A 558 -9.84 -17.38 11.86
CA LEU A 558 -8.49 -17.86 12.14
C LEU A 558 -8.33 -18.46 13.55
N GLY A 559 -9.30 -18.26 14.45
CA GLY A 559 -9.22 -18.75 15.84
C GLY A 559 -8.20 -18.00 16.70
N ILE A 560 -7.83 -16.80 16.28
CA ILE A 560 -6.97 -15.85 17.03
C ILE A 560 -7.73 -14.60 17.45
N GLU A 561 -9.03 -14.55 17.16
CA GLU A 561 -9.92 -13.46 17.54
C GLU A 561 -9.98 -13.35 19.08
N ARG A 562 -9.84 -12.15 19.61
CA ARG A 562 -9.99 -11.81 21.04
C ARG A 562 -11.24 -11.01 21.28
#